data_1d15365a1789cb557633985868ccfa5b
#
_entry.id   1d15365a1789cb557633985868ccfa5b
#
_cell.length_a   1.000
_cell.length_b   1.000
_cell.length_c   1.000
_cell.angle_alpha   90.00
_cell.angle_beta   90.00
_cell.angle_gamma   90.00
#
_symmetry.space_group_name_H-M   'P 1'
#
loop_
_entity.id
_entity.type
_entity.pdbx_description
1 polymer ?
#
loop_
_entity_poly.entity_id
_entity_poly.type
_entity_poly.pdbx_seq_one_letter_code
_entity_poly.pdbx_strand_id
1 'polypeptide(L)'
;MWDLDFISESDFENHVRKTIENYRESLKTMTLKDFNKNIIDPVKFAFDKALYGISWQELINNEITRQRDKTNNNYIGYFHQHIFKYIDKCSVPPNGKDGGWDVIFRNPDGLYFAPNDESNELVHTIYVEMKNKHNTMNSSSAERTYKKMQQQLCDDDDCACYLVEAIANESQNVIWETSVEKKKVHHKRIRRVSIDQFYNIVTGQSDAFYKVCMKLPEVIAKVAPSMHTNENFDDTVYS
;
A
#
# COMPACT_ATOMS: atom_id res chain seq x y z
N MET A 1 7.33 21.07 15.44
CA MET A 1 7.94 20.05 16.35
C MET A 1 7.68 18.68 15.74
N TRP A 2 8.66 17.76 15.80
CA TRP A 2 8.48 16.38 15.31
C TRP A 2 7.62 15.60 16.30
N ASP A 3 6.60 14.90 15.83
CA ASP A 3 5.57 14.23 16.64
C ASP A 3 5.28 12.79 16.19
N LEU A 4 6.15 12.24 15.32
CA LEU A 4 6.12 10.82 14.91
C LEU A 4 7.20 10.06 15.69
N ASP A 5 6.89 9.63 16.91
CA ASP A 5 7.87 8.98 17.80
C ASP A 5 8.41 7.64 17.29
N PHE A 6 7.68 7.00 16.36
CA PHE A 6 7.99 5.69 15.81
C PHE A 6 8.88 5.75 14.53
N ILE A 7 9.18 6.94 14.02
CA ILE A 7 10.08 7.15 12.88
C ILE A 7 10.85 8.45 13.05
N SER A 8 12.16 8.46 12.77
CA SER A 8 12.94 9.68 12.84
C SER A 8 12.55 10.68 11.75
N GLU A 9 12.67 12.01 12.04
CA GLU A 9 12.42 13.08 11.06
C GLU A 9 13.26 12.87 9.80
N SER A 10 14.54 12.54 9.94
CA SER A 10 15.46 12.32 8.81
C SER A 10 15.07 11.14 7.95
N ASP A 11 14.60 10.04 8.55
CA ASP A 11 14.17 8.86 7.81
C ASP A 11 12.88 9.12 7.03
N PHE A 12 11.92 9.82 7.66
CA PHE A 12 10.68 10.17 7.00
C PHE A 12 10.92 11.17 5.85
N GLU A 13 11.75 12.20 6.05
CA GLU A 13 12.14 13.13 4.97
C GLU A 13 12.81 12.41 3.81
N ASN A 14 13.73 11.48 4.08
CA ASN A 14 14.40 10.71 3.04
C ASN A 14 13.42 9.80 2.29
N HIS A 15 12.46 9.21 3.00
CA HIS A 15 11.42 8.39 2.40
C HIS A 15 10.52 9.20 1.46
N VAL A 16 10.06 10.37 1.92
CA VAL A 16 9.26 11.31 1.11
C VAL A 16 10.05 11.80 -0.09
N ARG A 17 11.31 12.22 0.09
CA ARG A 17 12.21 12.68 -0.98
C ARG A 17 12.34 11.64 -2.08
N LYS A 18 12.59 10.39 -1.72
CA LYS A 18 12.70 9.29 -2.68
C LYS A 18 11.43 9.08 -3.49
N THR A 19 10.27 9.20 -2.86
CA THR A 19 8.99 9.12 -3.54
C THR A 19 8.78 10.28 -4.52
N ILE A 20 9.13 11.51 -4.12
CA ILE A 20 9.09 12.68 -5.01
C ILE A 20 10.02 12.52 -6.21
N GLU A 21 11.23 12.00 -6.00
CA GLU A 21 12.17 11.72 -7.11
C GLU A 21 11.58 10.73 -8.11
N ASN A 22 10.94 9.66 -7.64
CA ASN A 22 10.25 8.70 -8.50
C ASN A 22 9.10 9.37 -9.29
N TYR A 23 8.33 10.24 -8.66
CA TYR A 23 7.29 11.02 -9.35
C TYR A 23 7.87 11.94 -10.42
N ARG A 24 8.98 12.62 -10.12
CA ARG A 24 9.67 13.47 -11.10
C ARG A 24 10.16 12.69 -12.31
N GLU A 25 10.64 11.46 -12.11
CA GLU A 25 11.00 10.58 -13.23
C GLU A 25 9.79 10.28 -14.13
N SER A 26 8.61 10.05 -13.55
CA SER A 26 7.38 9.80 -14.33
C SER A 26 6.90 11.04 -15.12
N LEU A 27 7.31 12.25 -14.69
CA LEU A 27 6.94 13.52 -15.37
C LEU A 27 7.87 13.85 -16.54
N LYS A 28 9.01 13.17 -16.68
CA LYS A 28 9.89 13.37 -17.84
C LYS A 28 9.15 13.12 -19.14
N THR A 29 9.64 13.73 -20.21
CA THR A 29 9.07 13.58 -21.55
C THR A 29 9.02 12.10 -21.92
N MET A 30 7.82 11.59 -22.16
CA MET A 30 7.61 10.21 -22.58
C MET A 30 8.06 10.07 -24.05
N THR A 31 9.02 9.18 -24.29
CA THR A 31 9.42 8.86 -25.66
C THR A 31 8.36 7.97 -26.32
N LEU A 32 8.34 7.91 -27.66
CA LEU A 32 7.46 7.00 -28.40
C LEU A 32 7.71 5.53 -27.99
N LYS A 33 8.97 5.19 -27.71
CA LYS A 33 9.35 3.84 -27.21
C LYS A 33 8.71 3.55 -25.85
N ASP A 34 8.71 4.52 -24.95
CA ASP A 34 8.12 4.34 -23.60
C ASP A 34 6.59 4.27 -23.69
N PHE A 35 5.98 5.12 -24.51
CA PHE A 35 4.55 5.09 -24.77
C PHE A 35 4.10 3.71 -25.29
N ASN A 36 4.84 3.10 -26.21
CA ASN A 36 4.53 1.82 -26.81
C ASN A 36 4.87 0.59 -25.93
N LYS A 37 5.55 0.77 -24.79
CA LYS A 37 5.74 -0.32 -23.81
C LYS A 37 4.41 -0.84 -23.25
N ASN A 38 3.42 0.02 -23.14
CA ASN A 38 2.06 -0.37 -22.79
C ASN A 38 1.29 -0.62 -24.08
N ILE A 39 0.86 -1.86 -24.31
CA ILE A 39 0.02 -2.19 -25.46
C ILE A 39 -1.31 -1.47 -25.30
N ILE A 40 -1.61 -0.60 -26.27
CA ILE A 40 -2.85 0.16 -26.32
C ILE A 40 -3.87 -0.66 -27.12
N ASP A 41 -5.07 -0.81 -26.58
CA ASP A 41 -6.17 -1.44 -27.28
C ASP A 41 -6.72 -0.47 -28.35
N PRO A 42 -6.54 -0.78 -29.66
CA PRO A 42 -6.99 0.10 -30.73
C PRO A 42 -8.51 0.21 -30.79
N VAL A 43 -9.25 -0.82 -30.34
CA VAL A 43 -10.71 -0.80 -30.30
C VAL A 43 -11.18 0.22 -29.27
N LYS A 44 -10.60 0.18 -28.06
CA LYS A 44 -10.89 1.17 -27.03
C LYS A 44 -10.60 2.59 -27.52
N PHE A 45 -9.46 2.80 -28.19
CA PHE A 45 -9.09 4.10 -28.76
C PHE A 45 -10.11 4.63 -29.76
N ALA A 46 -10.62 3.75 -30.64
CA ALA A 46 -11.65 4.12 -31.61
C ALA A 46 -12.96 4.53 -30.90
N PHE A 47 -13.40 3.77 -29.90
CA PHE A 47 -14.59 4.10 -29.11
C PHE A 47 -14.41 5.41 -28.33
N ASP A 48 -13.30 5.59 -27.62
CA ASP A 48 -13.03 6.79 -26.83
C ASP A 48 -13.04 8.04 -27.75
N LYS A 49 -12.40 7.95 -28.92
CA LYS A 49 -12.42 9.03 -29.89
C LYS A 49 -13.83 9.38 -30.37
N ALA A 50 -14.60 8.37 -30.73
CA ALA A 50 -15.93 8.55 -31.30
C ALA A 50 -16.94 9.07 -30.26
N LEU A 51 -16.92 8.49 -29.05
CA LEU A 51 -17.92 8.77 -28.02
C LEU A 51 -17.62 10.05 -27.25
N TYR A 52 -16.34 10.37 -27.01
CA TYR A 52 -15.97 11.62 -26.33
C TYR A 52 -15.80 12.82 -27.28
N GLY A 53 -15.80 12.59 -28.59
CA GLY A 53 -15.66 13.66 -29.58
C GLY A 53 -14.33 14.40 -29.53
N ILE A 54 -13.29 13.78 -28.97
CA ILE A 54 -11.97 14.39 -28.77
C ILE A 54 -11.04 14.20 -29.97
N SER A 55 -10.04 15.08 -30.10
CA SER A 55 -8.99 14.95 -31.11
C SER A 55 -8.05 13.78 -30.82
N TRP A 56 -7.29 13.33 -31.84
CA TRP A 56 -6.24 12.34 -31.64
C TRP A 56 -5.17 12.80 -30.65
N GLN A 57 -4.85 14.10 -30.65
CA GLN A 57 -3.86 14.65 -29.72
C GLN A 57 -4.34 14.57 -28.27
N GLU A 58 -5.60 14.91 -28.01
CA GLU A 58 -6.21 14.78 -26.68
C GLU A 58 -6.27 13.33 -26.23
N LEU A 59 -6.62 12.41 -27.13
CA LEU A 59 -6.65 11.00 -26.83
C LEU A 59 -5.27 10.45 -26.41
N ILE A 60 -4.21 10.85 -27.15
CA ILE A 60 -2.82 10.49 -26.82
C ILE A 60 -2.42 11.12 -25.46
N ASN A 61 -2.75 12.37 -25.21
CA ASN A 61 -2.45 13.03 -23.94
C ASN A 61 -3.16 12.32 -22.75
N ASN A 62 -4.41 11.94 -22.93
CA ASN A 62 -5.16 11.18 -21.92
C ASN A 62 -4.49 9.83 -21.64
N GLU A 63 -4.01 9.14 -22.67
CA GLU A 63 -3.30 7.86 -22.48
C GLU A 63 -1.95 8.07 -21.77
N ILE A 64 -1.19 9.10 -22.11
CA ILE A 64 0.04 9.47 -21.38
C ILE A 64 -0.27 9.71 -19.90
N THR A 65 -1.32 10.47 -19.62
CA THR A 65 -1.75 10.75 -18.23
C THR A 65 -2.12 9.47 -17.51
N ARG A 66 -2.88 8.59 -18.16
CA ARG A 66 -3.27 7.28 -17.59
C ARG A 66 -2.04 6.39 -17.29
N GLN A 67 -1.05 6.36 -18.18
CA GLN A 67 0.17 5.58 -17.97
C GLN A 67 1.01 6.15 -16.81
N ARG A 68 1.09 7.47 -16.70
CA ARG A 68 1.73 8.17 -15.58
C ARG A 68 1.02 7.88 -14.26
N ASP A 69 -0.30 8.00 -14.24
CA ASP A 69 -1.11 7.69 -13.05
C ASP A 69 -0.88 6.26 -12.56
N LYS A 70 -0.91 5.30 -13.48
CA LYS A 70 -0.60 3.90 -13.14
C LYS A 70 0.79 3.75 -12.51
N THR A 71 1.79 4.44 -13.04
CA THR A 71 3.17 4.41 -12.51
C THR A 71 3.23 5.07 -11.14
N ASN A 72 2.58 6.21 -10.96
CA ASN A 72 2.53 6.93 -9.69
C ASN A 72 1.80 6.12 -8.61
N ASN A 73 0.71 5.44 -8.95
CA ASN A 73 0.02 4.53 -8.03
C ASN A 73 0.92 3.40 -7.53
N ASN A 74 1.84 2.90 -8.37
CA ASN A 74 2.85 1.93 -7.93
C ASN A 74 3.84 2.56 -6.94
N TYR A 75 4.29 3.79 -7.18
CA TYR A 75 5.19 4.50 -6.25
C TYR A 75 4.52 4.76 -4.90
N ILE A 76 3.23 5.09 -4.88
CA ILE A 76 2.47 5.20 -3.63
C ILE A 76 2.35 3.84 -2.93
N GLY A 77 2.18 2.74 -3.68
CA GLY A 77 2.24 1.41 -3.11
C GLY A 77 3.56 1.13 -2.40
N TYR A 78 4.67 1.47 -3.04
CA TYR A 78 5.99 1.35 -2.43
C TYR A 78 6.20 2.32 -1.26
N PHE A 79 5.60 3.52 -1.30
CA PHE A 79 5.62 4.42 -0.16
C PHE A 79 5.00 3.75 1.07
N HIS A 80 3.78 3.23 0.94
CA HIS A 80 3.09 2.55 2.04
C HIS A 80 3.82 1.31 2.55
N GLN A 81 4.45 0.55 1.67
CA GLN A 81 5.20 -0.65 2.03
C GLN A 81 6.54 -0.30 2.69
N HIS A 82 7.32 0.57 2.07
CA HIS A 82 8.72 0.80 2.46
C HIS A 82 8.89 1.70 3.69
N ILE A 83 7.87 2.42 4.12
CA ILE A 83 7.93 3.23 5.35
C ILE A 83 8.15 2.34 6.58
N PHE A 84 7.63 1.12 6.57
CA PHE A 84 7.75 0.18 7.68
C PHE A 84 9.20 -0.26 7.96
N LYS A 85 10.13 -0.10 7.02
CA LYS A 85 11.55 -0.40 7.28
C LYS A 85 12.20 0.51 8.33
N TYR A 86 11.56 1.65 8.66
CA TYR A 86 12.02 2.61 9.65
C TYR A 86 11.29 2.46 10.99
N ILE A 87 10.29 1.58 11.07
CA ILE A 87 9.54 1.32 12.28
C ILE A 87 10.18 0.11 12.98
N ASP A 88 10.37 0.24 14.28
CA ASP A 88 10.99 -0.80 15.09
C ASP A 88 10.29 -2.16 14.92
N LYS A 89 11.06 -3.24 15.02
CA LYS A 89 10.57 -4.63 14.86
C LYS A 89 9.98 -4.97 13.47
N CYS A 90 9.91 -3.99 12.53
CA CYS A 90 9.51 -4.22 11.16
C CYS A 90 10.69 -4.44 10.24
N SER A 91 10.53 -5.32 9.25
CA SER A 91 11.46 -5.50 8.14
C SER A 91 10.70 -5.54 6.83
N VAL A 92 11.31 -4.95 5.78
CA VAL A 92 10.78 -4.95 4.42
C VAL A 92 11.75 -5.72 3.54
N PRO A 93 11.49 -7.01 3.27
CA PRO A 93 12.38 -7.84 2.48
C PRO A 93 12.53 -7.31 1.04
N PRO A 94 13.68 -7.50 0.39
CA PRO A 94 13.81 -7.28 -1.04
C PRO A 94 12.83 -8.18 -1.82
N ASN A 95 12.34 -7.68 -2.96
CA ASN A 95 11.40 -8.42 -3.81
C ASN A 95 11.86 -9.85 -4.08
N GLY A 96 10.97 -10.82 -3.83
CA GLY A 96 11.21 -12.24 -4.03
C GLY A 96 12.13 -12.90 -2.98
N LYS A 97 12.51 -12.20 -1.92
CA LYS A 97 13.20 -12.76 -0.75
C LYS A 97 12.22 -13.02 0.40
N ASP A 98 12.63 -13.83 1.36
CA ASP A 98 11.87 -14.15 2.58
C ASP A 98 10.39 -14.50 2.31
N GLY A 99 10.14 -15.38 1.34
CA GLY A 99 8.79 -15.79 0.94
C GLY A 99 8.01 -14.72 0.15
N GLY A 100 8.65 -13.60 -0.26
CA GLY A 100 8.02 -12.53 -1.03
C GLY A 100 6.98 -11.74 -0.23
N TRP A 101 7.18 -11.60 1.08
CA TRP A 101 6.35 -10.77 1.94
C TRP A 101 6.70 -9.30 1.78
N ASP A 102 5.69 -8.43 1.85
CA ASP A 102 5.88 -6.99 1.73
C ASP A 102 6.43 -6.38 3.01
N VAL A 103 5.94 -6.80 4.17
CA VAL A 103 6.45 -6.44 5.49
C VAL A 103 6.43 -7.67 6.40
N ILE A 104 7.42 -7.76 7.28
CA ILE A 104 7.43 -8.76 8.36
C ILE A 104 7.64 -8.01 9.67
N PHE A 105 6.71 -8.14 10.59
CA PHE A 105 6.80 -7.60 11.94
C PHE A 105 7.11 -8.72 12.94
N ARG A 106 8.14 -8.54 13.77
CA ARG A 106 8.55 -9.52 14.78
C ARG A 106 8.57 -8.87 16.16
N ASN A 107 7.72 -9.33 17.06
CA ASN A 107 7.69 -8.88 18.43
C ASN A 107 8.12 -10.01 19.39
N PRO A 108 9.33 -9.92 19.99
CA PRO A 108 9.82 -10.95 20.92
C PRO A 108 8.94 -11.15 22.16
N ASP A 109 8.17 -10.14 22.53
CA ASP A 109 7.27 -10.20 23.68
C ASP A 109 5.90 -10.82 23.33
N GLY A 110 5.69 -11.15 22.05
CA GLY A 110 4.41 -11.56 21.52
C GLY A 110 3.43 -10.39 21.37
N LEU A 111 2.36 -10.61 20.64
CA LEU A 111 1.27 -9.65 20.45
C LEU A 111 -0.04 -10.37 20.17
N TYR A 112 -1.14 -9.73 20.54
CA TYR A 112 -2.48 -10.16 20.16
C TYR A 112 -2.73 -9.77 18.70
N PHE A 113 -2.77 -10.74 17.79
CA PHE A 113 -2.97 -10.49 16.36
C PHE A 113 -4.40 -10.02 16.02
N ALA A 114 -5.33 -10.18 16.94
CA ALA A 114 -6.74 -9.79 16.81
C ALA A 114 -7.21 -9.08 18.08
N PRO A 115 -6.75 -7.85 18.36
CA PRO A 115 -6.99 -7.20 19.66
C PRO A 115 -8.47 -6.95 19.97
N ASN A 116 -9.34 -6.96 18.95
CA ASN A 116 -10.80 -6.81 19.11
C ASN A 116 -11.55 -8.14 19.09
N ASP A 117 -10.83 -9.26 19.07
CA ASP A 117 -11.41 -10.61 19.04
C ASP A 117 -11.23 -11.26 20.41
N GLU A 118 -12.17 -12.10 20.86
CA GLU A 118 -12.11 -12.77 22.16
C GLU A 118 -10.96 -13.82 22.27
N SER A 119 -10.22 -14.04 21.20
CA SER A 119 -9.07 -14.93 21.20
C SER A 119 -7.88 -14.28 21.90
N ASN A 120 -7.60 -14.67 23.14
CA ASN A 120 -6.38 -14.30 23.88
C ASN A 120 -5.14 -15.03 23.33
N GLU A 121 -5.00 -15.14 22.01
CA GLU A 121 -3.91 -15.87 21.39
C GLU A 121 -2.81 -14.89 20.97
N LEU A 122 -1.61 -15.14 21.45
CA LEU A 122 -0.41 -14.40 21.09
C LEU A 122 0.30 -15.04 19.90
N VAL A 123 0.94 -14.23 19.08
CA VAL A 123 1.91 -14.63 18.06
C VAL A 123 3.15 -13.73 18.16
N HIS A 124 4.29 -14.19 17.68
CA HIS A 124 5.53 -13.40 17.68
C HIS A 124 5.84 -12.80 16.32
N THR A 125 5.22 -13.32 15.25
CA THR A 125 5.47 -12.82 13.89
C THR A 125 4.17 -12.52 13.16
N ILE A 126 4.14 -11.37 12.45
CA ILE A 126 3.09 -11.06 11.48
C ILE A 126 3.73 -10.93 10.10
N TYR A 127 3.26 -11.74 9.16
CA TYR A 127 3.62 -11.67 7.75
C TYR A 127 2.57 -10.89 6.98
N VAL A 128 2.99 -9.89 6.21
CA VAL A 128 2.09 -8.94 5.56
C VAL A 128 2.22 -8.99 4.04
N GLU A 129 1.08 -9.12 3.39
CA GLU A 129 0.87 -8.80 1.98
C GLU A 129 0.12 -7.47 1.91
N MET A 130 0.66 -6.46 1.24
CA MET A 130 0.07 -5.12 1.19
C MET A 130 -0.59 -4.83 -0.15
N LYS A 131 -1.74 -4.17 -0.13
CA LYS A 131 -2.46 -3.71 -1.31
C LYS A 131 -2.84 -2.25 -1.17
N ASN A 132 -2.75 -1.49 -2.27
CA ASN A 132 -3.14 -0.08 -2.24
C ASN A 132 -4.62 0.13 -1.94
N LYS A 133 -5.48 -0.74 -2.47
CA LYS A 133 -6.95 -0.62 -2.33
C LYS A 133 -7.59 -1.97 -2.07
N HIS A 134 -8.73 -1.94 -1.38
CA HIS A 134 -9.54 -3.11 -1.03
C HIS A 134 -10.04 -3.95 -2.22
N ASN A 135 -10.12 -3.39 -3.44
CA ASN A 135 -10.68 -4.03 -4.63
C ASN A 135 -9.66 -4.29 -5.74
N THR A 136 -8.36 -4.36 -5.42
CA THR A 136 -7.30 -4.55 -6.43
C THR A 136 -7.02 -5.99 -6.81
N MET A 137 -7.56 -6.95 -6.06
CA MET A 137 -7.35 -8.38 -6.34
C MET A 137 -8.57 -8.99 -7.05
N ASN A 138 -8.33 -9.66 -8.16
CA ASN A 138 -9.30 -10.59 -8.74
C ASN A 138 -9.29 -11.93 -7.97
N SER A 139 -10.27 -12.78 -8.23
CA SER A 139 -10.45 -14.08 -7.55
C SER A 139 -9.18 -14.95 -7.58
N SER A 140 -8.51 -15.02 -8.73
CA SER A 140 -7.29 -15.82 -8.90
C SER A 140 -6.11 -15.26 -8.09
N SER A 141 -5.99 -13.94 -8.00
CA SER A 141 -4.98 -13.29 -7.18
C SER A 141 -5.26 -13.49 -5.69
N ALA A 142 -6.52 -13.35 -5.27
CA ALA A 142 -6.95 -13.59 -3.90
C ALA A 142 -6.68 -15.03 -3.46
N GLU A 143 -7.04 -16.01 -4.29
CA GLU A 143 -6.78 -17.42 -4.04
C GLU A 143 -5.27 -17.70 -3.85
N ARG A 144 -4.41 -17.17 -4.72
CA ARG A 144 -2.96 -17.35 -4.64
C ARG A 144 -2.39 -16.73 -3.36
N THR A 145 -2.81 -15.51 -3.02
CA THR A 145 -2.38 -14.84 -1.80
C THR A 145 -2.84 -15.62 -0.56
N TYR A 146 -4.07 -16.12 -0.57
CA TYR A 146 -4.58 -16.92 0.55
C TYR A 146 -3.81 -18.24 0.73
N LYS A 147 -3.54 -18.97 -0.37
CA LYS A 147 -2.72 -20.20 -0.35
C LYS A 147 -1.31 -19.94 0.19
N LYS A 148 -0.68 -18.81 -0.20
CA LYS A 148 0.61 -18.36 0.34
C LYS A 148 0.54 -18.18 1.87
N MET A 149 -0.52 -17.54 2.36
CA MET A 149 -0.73 -17.33 3.80
C MET A 149 -0.97 -18.65 4.55
N GLN A 150 -1.77 -19.55 3.97
CA GLN A 150 -1.97 -20.88 4.55
C GLN A 150 -0.65 -21.67 4.67
N GLN A 151 0.18 -21.62 3.63
CA GLN A 151 1.48 -22.28 3.65
C GLN A 151 2.37 -21.68 4.74
N GLN A 152 2.37 -20.34 4.89
CA GLN A 152 3.15 -19.69 5.95
C GLN A 152 2.74 -20.14 7.35
N LEU A 153 1.44 -20.30 7.60
CA LEU A 153 0.95 -20.83 8.89
C LEU A 153 1.34 -22.29 9.13
N CYS A 154 1.60 -23.08 8.08
CA CYS A 154 2.13 -24.43 8.21
C CYS A 154 3.63 -24.44 8.48
N ASP A 155 4.36 -23.46 7.95
CA ASP A 155 5.82 -23.35 8.09
C ASP A 155 6.23 -22.68 9.41
N ASP A 156 5.35 -21.85 9.99
CA ASP A 156 5.55 -21.09 11.24
C ASP A 156 4.24 -21.09 12.03
N ASP A 157 4.16 -21.88 13.09
CA ASP A 157 2.96 -22.02 13.92
C ASP A 157 2.78 -20.87 14.92
N ASP A 158 3.78 -19.98 15.05
CA ASP A 158 3.78 -18.81 15.92
C ASP A 158 3.61 -17.50 15.15
N CYS A 159 2.84 -17.53 14.07
CA CYS A 159 2.61 -16.37 13.24
C CYS A 159 1.13 -16.12 12.93
N ALA A 160 0.86 -14.91 12.46
CA ALA A 160 -0.36 -14.52 11.74
C ALA A 160 -0.02 -13.92 10.38
N CYS A 161 -0.96 -13.97 9.44
CA CYS A 161 -0.80 -13.41 8.11
C CYS A 161 -1.85 -12.31 7.87
N TYR A 162 -1.39 -11.15 7.43
CA TYR A 162 -2.26 -10.00 7.18
C TYR A 162 -2.28 -9.61 5.71
N LEU A 163 -3.49 -9.46 5.17
CA LEU A 163 -3.73 -8.68 3.97
C LEU A 163 -4.01 -7.24 4.40
N VAL A 164 -3.00 -6.38 4.27
CA VAL A 164 -3.12 -4.97 4.65
C VAL A 164 -3.55 -4.13 3.45
N GLU A 165 -4.57 -3.31 3.62
CA GLU A 165 -5.11 -2.41 2.61
C GLU A 165 -4.85 -0.96 3.00
N ALA A 166 -4.09 -0.23 2.14
CA ALA A 166 -3.80 1.18 2.39
C ALA A 166 -5.07 2.05 2.27
N ILE A 167 -5.96 1.70 1.34
CA ILE A 167 -7.29 2.29 1.20
C ILE A 167 -8.31 1.18 1.43
N ALA A 168 -8.70 0.99 2.67
CA ALA A 168 -9.76 0.09 3.09
C ALA A 168 -11.13 0.79 3.02
N ASN A 169 -12.23 0.01 3.04
CA ASN A 169 -13.57 0.58 3.13
C ASN A 169 -13.86 1.19 4.51
N GLU A 170 -13.23 0.62 5.54
CA GLU A 170 -13.39 1.01 6.93
C GLU A 170 -12.15 0.60 7.73
N SER A 171 -11.99 1.18 8.90
CA SER A 171 -10.97 0.74 9.86
C SER A 171 -11.33 -0.65 10.39
N GLN A 172 -10.51 -1.64 10.09
CA GLN A 172 -10.82 -3.04 10.40
C GLN A 172 -9.60 -3.92 10.67
N ASN A 173 -9.81 -4.94 11.49
CA ASN A 173 -8.96 -6.12 11.61
C ASN A 173 -9.87 -7.34 11.76
N VAL A 174 -10.26 -7.93 10.63
CA VAL A 174 -11.24 -9.01 10.55
C VAL A 174 -10.68 -10.27 9.92
N ILE A 175 -11.29 -11.42 10.17
CA ILE A 175 -10.93 -12.67 9.49
C ILE A 175 -11.12 -12.46 7.98
N TRP A 176 -10.09 -12.77 7.19
CA TRP A 176 -10.21 -12.71 5.74
C TRP A 176 -10.88 -13.97 5.21
N GLU A 177 -12.08 -13.79 4.66
CA GLU A 177 -12.82 -14.82 3.93
C GLU A 177 -12.61 -14.67 2.43
N THR A 178 -12.32 -15.77 1.75
CA THR A 178 -12.17 -15.82 0.29
C THR A 178 -12.57 -17.19 -0.25
N SER A 179 -12.41 -17.39 -1.55
CA SER A 179 -12.67 -18.69 -2.19
C SER A 179 -11.38 -19.29 -2.71
N VAL A 180 -11.12 -20.54 -2.33
CA VAL A 180 -10.05 -21.39 -2.86
C VAL A 180 -10.70 -22.59 -3.50
N GLU A 181 -10.41 -22.84 -4.78
CA GLU A 181 -11.01 -23.96 -5.53
C GLU A 181 -12.56 -23.97 -5.45
N LYS A 182 -13.15 -22.78 -5.55
CA LYS A 182 -14.61 -22.54 -5.46
C LYS A 182 -15.23 -22.84 -4.08
N LYS A 183 -14.44 -23.14 -3.05
CA LYS A 183 -14.91 -23.33 -1.68
C LYS A 183 -14.58 -22.10 -0.85
N LYS A 184 -15.52 -21.64 -0.03
CA LYS A 184 -15.25 -20.57 0.95
C LYS A 184 -14.27 -21.09 2.00
N VAL A 185 -13.24 -20.31 2.27
CA VAL A 185 -12.20 -20.60 3.24
C VAL A 185 -11.97 -19.40 4.14
N HIS A 186 -11.63 -19.67 5.39
CA HIS A 186 -11.21 -18.67 6.35
C HIS A 186 -10.30 -19.32 7.39
N HIS A 187 -9.49 -18.52 8.05
CA HIS A 187 -8.67 -18.96 9.17
C HIS A 187 -8.48 -17.79 10.14
N LYS A 188 -8.57 -18.02 11.46
CA LYS A 188 -8.52 -16.95 12.47
C LYS A 188 -7.24 -16.10 12.41
N ARG A 189 -6.10 -16.68 12.04
CA ARG A 189 -4.81 -16.00 11.89
C ARG A 189 -4.53 -15.46 10.50
N ILE A 190 -5.48 -15.57 9.55
CA ILE A 190 -5.42 -14.92 8.23
C ILE A 190 -6.41 -13.78 8.24
N ARG A 191 -5.91 -12.55 8.28
CA ARG A 191 -6.72 -11.37 8.58
C ARG A 191 -6.69 -10.37 7.42
N ARG A 192 -7.78 -9.64 7.27
CA ARG A 192 -7.87 -8.46 6.41
C ARG A 192 -7.84 -7.23 7.30
N VAL A 193 -6.85 -6.36 7.10
CA VAL A 193 -6.51 -5.30 8.04
C VAL A 193 -6.37 -3.97 7.28
N SER A 194 -6.97 -2.92 7.78
CA SER A 194 -6.75 -1.58 7.26
C SER A 194 -5.39 -1.04 7.72
N ILE A 195 -4.82 -0.12 6.96
CA ILE A 195 -3.47 0.37 7.22
C ILE A 195 -3.36 1.09 8.58
N ASP A 196 -4.39 1.82 9.01
CA ASP A 196 -4.43 2.47 10.31
C ASP A 196 -4.36 1.47 11.47
N GLN A 197 -5.08 0.34 11.34
CA GLN A 197 -5.01 -0.76 12.31
C GLN A 197 -3.63 -1.44 12.30
N PHE A 198 -3.00 -1.56 11.13
CA PHE A 198 -1.66 -2.10 11.05
C PHE A 198 -0.62 -1.16 11.70
N TYR A 199 -0.73 0.16 11.47
CA TYR A 199 0.10 1.14 12.19
C TYR A 199 -0.11 1.05 13.70
N ASN A 200 -1.35 0.97 14.17
CA ASN A 200 -1.64 0.80 15.60
C ASN A 200 -0.94 -0.43 16.18
N ILE A 201 -0.97 -1.55 15.48
CA ILE A 201 -0.34 -2.81 15.94
C ILE A 201 1.17 -2.67 16.04
N VAL A 202 1.85 -2.10 15.04
CA VAL A 202 3.32 -2.04 15.01
C VAL A 202 3.92 -0.90 15.82
N THR A 203 3.15 0.17 16.08
CA THR A 203 3.62 1.35 16.83
C THR A 203 3.05 1.45 18.25
N GLY A 204 1.93 0.76 18.53
CA GLY A 204 1.17 0.92 19.76
C GLY A 204 0.36 2.22 19.82
N GLN A 205 0.25 2.99 18.72
CA GLN A 205 -0.45 4.28 18.66
C GLN A 205 -1.62 4.22 17.68
N SER A 206 -2.84 4.40 18.18
CA SER A 206 -4.07 4.32 17.38
C SER A 206 -4.20 5.44 16.34
N ASP A 207 -3.50 6.56 16.53
CA ASP A 207 -3.49 7.71 15.65
C ASP A 207 -2.23 7.81 14.75
N ALA A 208 -1.37 6.77 14.75
CA ALA A 208 -0.09 6.80 14.03
C ALA A 208 -0.25 7.09 12.54
N PHE A 209 -1.17 6.42 11.86
CA PHE A 209 -1.40 6.66 10.43
C PHE A 209 -1.95 8.06 10.16
N TYR A 210 -2.88 8.53 10.97
CA TYR A 210 -3.38 9.91 10.88
C TYR A 210 -2.26 10.94 11.03
N LYS A 211 -1.39 10.77 12.03
CA LYS A 211 -0.21 11.65 12.22
C LYS A 211 0.72 11.63 10.99
N VAL A 212 0.96 10.47 10.38
CA VAL A 212 1.73 10.36 9.12
C VAL A 212 1.08 11.19 8.02
N CYS A 213 -0.24 11.06 7.82
CA CYS A 213 -0.98 11.81 6.82
C CYS A 213 -0.91 13.32 7.06
N MET A 214 -1.10 13.77 8.31
CA MET A 214 -1.06 15.18 8.66
C MET A 214 0.34 15.78 8.55
N LYS A 215 1.39 14.99 8.81
CA LYS A 215 2.78 15.45 8.69
C LYS A 215 3.29 15.50 7.25
N LEU A 216 2.72 14.69 6.36
CA LEU A 216 3.20 14.52 4.99
C LEU A 216 3.25 15.82 4.16
N PRO A 217 2.22 16.71 4.17
CA PRO A 217 2.27 17.98 3.43
C PRO A 217 3.42 18.90 3.89
N GLU A 218 3.64 19.01 5.20
CA GLU A 218 4.73 19.80 5.77
C GLU A 218 6.10 19.29 5.27
N VAL A 219 6.29 17.96 5.30
CA VAL A 219 7.55 17.36 4.85
C VAL A 219 7.72 17.47 3.34
N ILE A 220 6.66 17.31 2.54
CA ILE A 220 6.72 17.54 1.09
C ILE A 220 7.17 18.97 0.79
N ALA A 221 6.58 19.97 1.45
CA ALA A 221 6.97 21.38 1.28
C ALA A 221 8.45 21.63 1.65
N LYS A 222 8.93 20.97 2.72
CA LYS A 222 10.33 21.08 3.17
C LYS A 222 11.32 20.45 2.20
N VAL A 223 11.03 19.25 1.66
CA VAL A 223 11.96 18.49 0.80
C VAL A 223 11.85 18.83 -0.67
N ALA A 224 10.77 19.49 -1.09
CA ALA A 224 10.52 19.94 -2.46
C ALA A 224 9.96 21.36 -2.53
N PRO A 225 10.70 22.37 -2.08
CA PRO A 225 10.21 23.75 -1.96
C PRO A 225 9.80 24.40 -3.29
N SER A 226 10.23 23.86 -4.42
CA SER A 226 9.83 24.31 -5.77
C SER A 226 8.47 23.76 -6.23
N MET A 227 7.86 22.87 -5.49
CA MET A 227 6.50 22.40 -5.75
C MET A 227 5.54 23.30 -4.99
N HIS A 228 4.75 24.10 -5.70
CA HIS A 228 3.75 24.97 -5.10
C HIS A 228 2.65 24.12 -4.44
N THR A 229 2.75 23.97 -3.13
CA THR A 229 1.67 23.46 -2.29
C THR A 229 0.80 24.65 -1.86
N ASN A 230 0.06 25.24 -2.81
CA ASN A 230 -0.76 26.43 -2.54
C ASN A 230 -2.18 26.10 -2.05
N GLU A 231 -2.47 24.84 -1.78
CA GLU A 231 -3.79 24.44 -1.27
C GLU A 231 -3.64 23.78 0.09
N ASN A 232 -4.36 24.30 1.07
CA ASN A 232 -4.56 23.63 2.35
C ASN A 232 -5.29 22.32 2.05
N PHE A 233 -4.69 21.21 2.42
CA PHE A 233 -5.42 19.94 2.46
C PHE A 233 -6.57 20.08 3.45
N ASP A 234 -7.79 19.93 2.93
CA ASP A 234 -8.98 19.94 3.74
C ASP A 234 -9.06 18.62 4.53
N ASP A 235 -9.36 18.69 5.81
CA ASP A 235 -9.49 17.53 6.71
C ASP A 235 -10.50 16.48 6.20
N THR A 236 -11.38 16.85 5.26
CA THR A 236 -12.36 15.94 4.65
C THR A 236 -11.75 14.85 3.78
N VAL A 237 -10.47 14.96 3.39
CA VAL A 237 -9.79 13.93 2.57
C VAL A 237 -9.44 12.69 3.39
N TYR A 238 -9.41 12.79 4.73
CA TYR A 238 -8.97 11.73 5.64
C TYR A 238 -10.05 11.22 6.59
N SER A 239 -11.30 11.70 6.41
CA SER A 239 -12.46 11.27 7.22
C SER A 239 -13.16 10.04 6.66
#